data_dbb809f8c743d240d389a656611f0279
#
_entry.id   dbb809f8c743d240d389a656611f0279
#
_cell.length_a   1.000
_cell.length_b   1.000
_cell.length_c   1.000
_cell.angle_alpha   90.00
_cell.angle_beta   90.00
_cell.angle_gamma   90.00
#
_symmetry.space_group_name_H-M   'P 1'
#
loop_
_entity.id
_entity.type
_entity.pdbx_description
1 polymer ?
#
loop_
_entity_poly.entity_id
_entity_poly.type
_entity_poly.pdbx_seq_one_letter_code
_entity_poly.pdbx_strand_id
1 'polypeptide(L)'
;MTGDASVLGSLHSVDGQGVVRMEDRLDTGIDDLWGALTDPDRLAHWFGEVEGELSQGGEFRVRIALAGERTGQVEACEPPQRLLLTMRDPDPQPGQPEQTVIEAQLIAEGAQTRLVWEERRMPVNLLPAYGAGIQIHVEHLADYISGRELRNVEARWNELFPAYAALGVS
;
A
#
# COMPACT_ATOMS: atom_id res chain seq x y z
N MET A 1 10.98 -21.71 15.63
CA MET A 1 9.93 -20.72 15.86
C MET A 1 9.42 -20.19 14.52
N THR A 2 8.18 -20.32 14.28
CA THR A 2 7.58 -19.79 13.08
C THR A 2 7.54 -18.27 13.16
N GLY A 3 7.83 -17.59 12.06
CA GLY A 3 7.68 -16.15 11.97
C GLY A 3 6.24 -15.74 12.29
N ASP A 4 6.08 -14.51 12.73
CA ASP A 4 4.76 -13.98 13.04
C ASP A 4 4.01 -13.69 11.74
N ALA A 5 2.96 -14.47 11.48
CA ALA A 5 2.09 -14.29 10.33
C ALA A 5 0.90 -13.38 10.66
N SER A 6 1.11 -12.39 11.55
CA SER A 6 0.07 -11.44 11.93
C SER A 6 -0.42 -10.65 10.72
N VAL A 7 -1.71 -10.72 10.48
CA VAL A 7 -2.36 -10.07 9.36
C VAL A 7 -2.82 -8.67 9.80
N LEU A 8 -2.36 -7.65 9.08
CA LEU A 8 -2.76 -6.26 9.35
C LEU A 8 -4.06 -5.90 8.64
N GLY A 9 -4.45 -6.68 7.66
CA GLY A 9 -5.51 -6.32 6.75
C GLY A 9 -6.72 -7.22 6.79
N SER A 10 -7.73 -6.80 6.06
CA SER A 10 -8.94 -7.56 5.81
C SER A 10 -9.27 -7.52 4.31
N LEU A 11 -9.98 -8.54 3.85
CA LEU A 11 -10.34 -8.69 2.44
C LEU A 11 -11.86 -8.62 2.30
N HIS A 12 -12.32 -7.78 1.36
CA HIS A 12 -13.75 -7.53 1.17
C HIS A 12 -14.13 -7.61 -0.30
N SER A 13 -15.38 -7.91 -0.57
CA SER A 13 -15.97 -7.80 -1.89
C SER A 13 -17.11 -6.79 -1.84
N VAL A 14 -17.02 -5.76 -2.70
CA VAL A 14 -18.02 -4.71 -2.78
C VAL A 14 -18.45 -4.59 -4.25
N ASP A 15 -19.71 -4.86 -4.52
CA ASP A 15 -20.26 -4.84 -5.90
C ASP A 15 -19.43 -5.67 -6.88
N GLY A 16 -18.99 -6.84 -6.43
CA GLY A 16 -18.21 -7.77 -7.25
C GLY A 16 -16.73 -7.42 -7.42
N GLN A 17 -16.26 -6.33 -6.81
CA GLN A 17 -14.87 -5.93 -6.86
C GLN A 17 -14.22 -6.10 -5.49
N GLY A 18 -12.93 -6.50 -5.51
CA GLY A 18 -12.19 -6.73 -4.29
C GLY A 18 -11.64 -5.46 -3.66
N VAL A 19 -11.60 -5.46 -2.34
CA VAL A 19 -11.04 -4.38 -1.53
C VAL A 19 -10.10 -4.99 -0.49
N VAL A 20 -8.90 -4.42 -0.38
CA VAL A 20 -7.96 -4.74 0.69
C VAL A 20 -7.84 -3.53 1.58
N ARG A 21 -8.02 -3.73 2.90
CA ARG A 21 -7.90 -2.66 3.89
C ARG A 21 -6.84 -3.06 4.92
N MET A 22 -5.88 -2.16 5.17
CA MET A 22 -4.81 -2.33 6.15
C MET A 22 -4.88 -1.24 7.20
N GLU A 23 -4.58 -1.58 8.44
CA GLU A 23 -4.38 -0.60 9.51
C GLU A 23 -3.11 -0.93 10.28
N ASP A 24 -2.33 0.09 10.60
CA ASP A 24 -1.15 -0.05 11.45
C ASP A 24 -0.86 1.28 12.13
N ARG A 25 -0.18 1.21 13.27
CA ARG A 25 0.31 2.38 13.99
C ARG A 25 1.82 2.47 13.81
N LEU A 26 2.27 3.63 13.32
CA LEU A 26 3.68 3.86 13.03
C LEU A 26 4.27 4.84 14.05
N ASP A 27 5.50 4.57 14.48
CA ASP A 27 6.18 5.34 15.53
C ASP A 27 6.77 6.63 14.98
N THR A 28 5.91 7.50 14.48
CA THR A 28 6.31 8.83 14.02
C THR A 28 5.10 9.77 14.00
N GLY A 29 5.36 11.06 13.95
CA GLY A 29 4.31 12.06 13.81
C GLY A 29 3.70 12.08 12.42
N ILE A 30 2.53 12.69 12.33
CA ILE A 30 1.72 12.68 11.10
C ILE A 30 2.42 13.39 9.94
N ASP A 31 3.15 14.47 10.21
CA ASP A 31 3.84 15.22 9.15
C ASP A 31 5.00 14.43 8.56
N ASP A 32 5.74 13.72 9.40
CA ASP A 32 6.83 12.86 8.93
C ASP A 32 6.28 11.69 8.10
N LEU A 33 5.22 11.06 8.56
CA LEU A 33 4.59 9.97 7.81
C LEU A 33 4.03 10.48 6.47
N TRP A 34 3.42 11.65 6.48
CA TRP A 34 2.94 12.25 5.23
C TRP A 34 4.07 12.46 4.23
N GLY A 35 5.23 12.96 4.71
CA GLY A 35 6.41 13.10 3.87
C GLY A 35 6.88 11.77 3.28
N ALA A 36 6.89 10.70 4.08
CA ALA A 36 7.28 9.38 3.60
C ALA A 36 6.36 8.85 2.49
N LEU A 37 5.09 9.28 2.48
CA LEU A 37 4.09 8.86 1.50
C LEU A 37 4.03 9.75 0.25
N THR A 38 4.59 10.95 0.30
CA THR A 38 4.41 11.94 -0.78
C THR A 38 5.70 12.50 -1.36
N ASP A 39 6.82 12.36 -0.67
CA ASP A 39 8.12 12.82 -1.17
C ASP A 39 8.74 11.73 -2.03
N PRO A 40 8.99 11.98 -3.34
CA PRO A 40 9.60 11.00 -4.23
C PRO A 40 10.94 10.45 -3.73
N ASP A 41 11.79 11.29 -3.12
CA ASP A 41 13.07 10.84 -2.58
C ASP A 41 12.88 9.84 -1.43
N ARG A 42 11.84 10.04 -0.62
CA ARG A 42 11.51 9.14 0.47
C ARG A 42 10.80 7.87 -0.01
N LEU A 43 9.89 8.00 -0.96
CA LEU A 43 9.20 6.86 -1.56
C LEU A 43 10.18 5.88 -2.22
N ALA A 44 11.28 6.37 -2.77
CA ALA A 44 12.30 5.53 -3.38
C ALA A 44 12.93 4.54 -2.39
N HIS A 45 12.87 4.82 -1.09
CA HIS A 45 13.46 3.97 -0.06
C HIS A 45 12.60 2.77 0.32
N TRP A 46 11.29 2.82 0.11
CA TRP A 46 10.43 1.75 0.59
C TRP A 46 9.34 1.31 -0.40
N PHE A 47 8.95 2.16 -1.33
CA PHE A 47 7.85 1.87 -2.24
C PHE A 47 8.31 1.70 -3.69
N GLY A 48 8.91 2.73 -4.25
CA GLY A 48 9.36 2.72 -5.64
C GLY A 48 9.82 4.09 -6.12
N GLU A 49 10.36 4.12 -7.33
CA GLU A 49 10.83 5.35 -7.94
C GLU A 49 9.67 6.09 -8.59
N VAL A 50 9.44 7.34 -8.19
CA VAL A 50 8.32 8.16 -8.65
C VAL A 50 8.84 9.34 -9.46
N GLU A 51 8.22 9.56 -10.62
CA GLU A 51 8.45 10.74 -11.46
C GLU A 51 7.12 11.46 -11.67
N GLY A 52 7.13 12.77 -11.60
CA GLY A 52 5.93 13.59 -11.80
C GLY A 52 5.53 14.35 -10.54
N GLU A 53 4.26 14.72 -10.47
CA GLU A 53 3.75 15.55 -9.38
C GLU A 53 2.78 14.78 -8.49
N LEU A 54 3.09 14.73 -7.18
CA LEU A 54 2.21 14.15 -6.17
C LEU A 54 1.37 15.23 -5.49
N SER A 55 0.86 16.17 -6.26
CA SER A 55 -0.10 17.18 -5.82
C SER A 55 -1.45 16.93 -6.47
N GLN A 56 -2.50 17.50 -5.87
CA GLN A 56 -3.87 17.26 -6.36
C GLN A 56 -4.00 17.58 -7.85
N GLY A 57 -4.55 16.62 -8.59
CA GLY A 57 -4.69 16.72 -10.04
C GLY A 57 -3.43 16.37 -10.82
N GLY A 58 -2.31 16.12 -10.14
CA GLY A 58 -1.05 15.78 -10.79
C GLY A 58 -1.02 14.36 -11.33
N GLU A 59 -0.25 14.18 -12.39
CA GLU A 59 0.00 12.87 -12.97
C GLU A 59 1.41 12.42 -12.61
N PHE A 60 1.59 11.13 -12.39
CA PHE A 60 2.89 10.58 -12.04
C PHE A 60 3.08 9.20 -12.67
N ARG A 61 4.36 8.82 -12.71
CA ARG A 61 4.78 7.47 -13.09
C ARG A 61 5.57 6.89 -11.94
N VAL A 62 5.33 5.63 -11.62
CA VAL A 62 6.06 4.96 -10.54
C VAL A 62 6.51 3.58 -11.01
N ARG A 63 7.75 3.24 -10.62
CA ARG A 63 8.26 1.88 -10.74
C ARG A 63 8.22 1.27 -9.35
N ILE A 64 7.16 0.50 -9.10
CA ILE A 64 6.95 -0.15 -7.81
C ILE A 64 7.86 -1.37 -7.71
N ALA A 65 8.67 -1.44 -6.65
CA ALA A 65 9.65 -2.52 -6.49
C ALA A 65 9.01 -3.91 -6.54
N LEU A 66 7.79 -4.05 -6.01
CA LEU A 66 7.10 -5.34 -5.94
C LEU A 66 6.12 -5.59 -7.10
N ALA A 67 5.80 -4.59 -7.90
CA ALA A 67 4.70 -4.69 -8.86
C ALA A 67 5.03 -4.17 -10.26
N GLY A 68 6.17 -3.51 -10.47
CA GLY A 68 6.56 -2.97 -11.77
C GLY A 68 6.01 -1.58 -12.05
N GLU A 69 6.02 -1.19 -13.32
CA GLU A 69 5.64 0.16 -13.72
C GLU A 69 4.13 0.40 -13.66
N ARG A 70 3.77 1.57 -13.17
CA ARG A 70 2.40 2.06 -13.16
C ARG A 70 2.39 3.55 -13.50
N THR A 71 1.30 4.01 -14.08
CA THR A 71 1.00 5.44 -14.19
C THR A 71 -0.14 5.74 -13.22
N GLY A 72 -0.20 6.96 -12.73
CA GLY A 72 -1.23 7.31 -11.78
C GLY A 72 -1.63 8.77 -11.85
N GLN A 73 -2.70 9.08 -11.15
CA GLN A 73 -3.20 10.43 -10.99
C GLN A 73 -3.59 10.64 -9.54
N VAL A 74 -3.26 11.82 -9.02
CA VAL A 74 -3.64 12.22 -7.67
C VAL A 74 -5.06 12.80 -7.72
N GLU A 75 -6.03 12.04 -7.25
CA GLU A 75 -7.43 12.44 -7.24
C GLU A 75 -7.73 13.40 -6.10
N ALA A 76 -7.13 13.17 -4.93
CA ALA A 76 -7.23 14.05 -3.78
C ALA A 76 -5.93 14.04 -2.99
N CYS A 77 -5.51 15.23 -2.55
CA CYS A 77 -4.34 15.39 -1.71
C CYS A 77 -4.68 16.40 -0.62
N GLU A 78 -4.90 15.91 0.59
CA GLU A 78 -5.31 16.70 1.76
C GLU A 78 -4.27 16.55 2.87
N PRO A 79 -3.13 17.25 2.76
CA PRO A 79 -2.06 17.13 3.75
C PRO A 79 -2.49 17.54 5.15
N PRO A 80 -2.06 16.83 6.17
CA PRO A 80 -1.32 15.58 6.17
C PRO A 80 -2.23 14.36 6.39
N GLN A 81 -3.50 14.42 5.99
CA GLN A 81 -4.54 13.49 6.43
C GLN A 81 -4.97 12.46 5.40
N ARG A 82 -4.99 12.83 4.11
CA ARG A 82 -5.59 11.94 3.11
C ARG A 82 -4.94 12.09 1.74
N LEU A 83 -4.66 10.93 1.14
CA LEU A 83 -4.15 10.84 -0.23
C LEU A 83 -5.00 9.81 -0.98
N LEU A 84 -5.53 10.20 -2.12
CA LEU A 84 -6.32 9.31 -2.98
C LEU A 84 -5.70 9.29 -4.37
N LEU A 85 -5.33 8.10 -4.81
CA LEU A 85 -4.67 7.88 -6.09
C LEU A 85 -5.45 6.90 -6.94
N THR A 86 -5.44 7.13 -8.26
CA THR A 86 -5.79 6.08 -9.21
C THR A 86 -4.51 5.62 -9.88
N MET A 87 -4.37 4.30 -10.02
CA MET A 87 -3.18 3.67 -10.59
C MET A 87 -3.58 2.84 -11.79
N ARG A 88 -2.79 2.94 -12.87
CA ARG A 88 -3.01 2.17 -14.08
C ARG A 88 -1.80 1.33 -14.41
N ASP A 89 -2.05 0.09 -14.79
CA ASP A 89 -1.03 -0.77 -15.37
C ASP A 89 -0.97 -0.45 -16.87
N PRO A 90 0.21 -0.05 -17.40
CA PRO A 90 0.34 0.23 -18.83
C PRO A 90 0.21 -1.01 -19.71
N ASP A 91 0.42 -2.19 -19.13
CA ASP A 91 0.35 -3.47 -19.89
C ASP A 91 -0.29 -4.54 -18.99
N PRO A 92 -1.61 -4.45 -18.72
CA PRO A 92 -2.27 -5.38 -17.81
C PRO A 92 -2.32 -6.77 -18.40
N GLN A 93 -1.92 -7.76 -17.60
CA GLN A 93 -2.02 -9.17 -18.00
C GLN A 93 -3.48 -9.63 -17.90
N PRO A 94 -3.87 -10.68 -18.66
CA PRO A 94 -5.23 -11.20 -18.57
C PRO A 94 -5.64 -11.54 -17.15
N GLY A 95 -6.81 -11.05 -16.73
CA GLY A 95 -7.32 -11.24 -15.38
C GLY A 95 -6.84 -10.23 -14.35
N GLN A 96 -5.91 -9.34 -14.72
CA GLN A 96 -5.47 -8.27 -13.83
C GLN A 96 -6.24 -6.97 -14.09
N PRO A 97 -6.41 -6.11 -13.08
CA PRO A 97 -7.16 -4.88 -13.25
C PRO A 97 -6.37 -3.87 -14.07
N GLU A 98 -7.07 -3.13 -14.94
CA GLU A 98 -6.48 -2.01 -15.67
C GLU A 98 -6.22 -0.82 -14.75
N GLN A 99 -7.09 -0.62 -13.79
CA GLN A 99 -7.04 0.53 -12.89
C GLN A 99 -7.43 0.11 -11.48
N THR A 100 -6.64 0.55 -10.51
CA THR A 100 -6.93 0.37 -9.09
C THR A 100 -6.98 1.72 -8.40
N VAL A 101 -7.54 1.76 -7.21
CA VAL A 101 -7.63 2.97 -6.39
C VAL A 101 -6.89 2.71 -5.09
N ILE A 102 -6.02 3.64 -4.70
CA ILE A 102 -5.32 3.59 -3.42
C ILE A 102 -5.73 4.78 -2.60
N GLU A 103 -6.17 4.55 -1.38
CA GLU A 103 -6.47 5.60 -0.42
C GLU A 103 -5.67 5.39 0.85
N ALA A 104 -4.93 6.42 1.25
CA ALA A 104 -4.21 6.45 2.53
C ALA A 104 -4.79 7.54 3.40
N GLN A 105 -5.16 7.18 4.63
CA GLN A 105 -5.64 8.11 5.65
C GLN A 105 -4.70 8.05 6.84
N LEU A 106 -4.33 9.22 7.36
CA LEU A 106 -3.41 9.34 8.48
C LEU A 106 -4.14 10.03 9.64
N ILE A 107 -4.06 9.42 10.81
CA ILE A 107 -4.74 9.91 12.01
C ILE A 107 -3.71 10.01 13.12
N ALA A 108 -3.46 11.24 13.60
CA ALA A 108 -2.51 11.46 14.69
C ALA A 108 -3.05 10.83 16.00
N GLU A 109 -2.19 10.05 16.66
CA GLU A 109 -2.51 9.39 17.92
C GLU A 109 -1.33 9.57 18.89
N GLY A 110 -1.24 10.73 19.52
CA GLY A 110 -0.11 11.05 20.40
C GLY A 110 1.20 11.12 19.62
N ALA A 111 2.19 10.35 20.04
CA ALA A 111 3.49 10.30 19.36
C ALA A 111 3.48 9.39 18.13
N GLN A 112 2.40 8.65 17.93
CA GLN A 112 2.26 7.74 16.79
C GLN A 112 1.24 8.27 15.79
N THR A 113 1.21 7.68 14.61
CA THR A 113 0.20 7.95 13.59
C THR A 113 -0.42 6.63 13.16
N ARG A 114 -1.74 6.59 13.15
CA ARG A 114 -2.47 5.45 12.59
C ARG A 114 -2.60 5.63 11.09
N LEU A 115 -2.16 4.64 10.36
CA LEU A 115 -2.29 4.58 8.91
C LEU A 115 -3.44 3.64 8.56
N VAL A 116 -4.37 4.13 7.75
CA VAL A 116 -5.40 3.29 7.13
C VAL A 116 -5.14 3.31 5.64
N TRP A 117 -4.82 2.14 5.09
CA TRP A 117 -4.48 1.97 3.68
C TRP A 117 -5.52 1.09 3.04
N GLU A 118 -6.15 1.55 1.97
CA GLU A 118 -7.16 0.78 1.28
C GLU A 118 -6.88 0.77 -0.22
N GLU A 119 -6.94 -0.41 -0.83
CA GLU A 119 -6.87 -0.53 -2.28
C GLU A 119 -8.15 -1.18 -2.79
N ARG A 120 -8.71 -0.61 -3.82
CA ARG A 120 -10.02 -0.98 -4.36
C ARG A 120 -9.91 -1.34 -5.84
N ARG A 121 -10.95 -1.95 -6.36
CA ARG A 121 -11.08 -2.43 -7.75
C ARG A 121 -10.16 -3.59 -8.07
N MET A 122 -9.97 -4.45 -7.09
CA MET A 122 -9.15 -5.64 -7.25
C MET A 122 -9.99 -6.82 -7.74
N PRO A 123 -9.39 -7.78 -8.49
CA PRO A 123 -10.06 -9.04 -8.75
C PRO A 123 -10.24 -9.82 -7.46
N VAL A 124 -11.47 -10.26 -7.16
CA VAL A 124 -11.78 -10.94 -5.90
C VAL A 124 -10.95 -12.22 -5.73
N ASN A 125 -10.75 -12.95 -6.82
CA ASN A 125 -9.99 -14.20 -6.77
C ASN A 125 -8.49 -14.01 -6.50
N LEU A 126 -7.97 -12.80 -6.63
CA LEU A 126 -6.56 -12.50 -6.40
C LEU A 126 -6.33 -11.75 -5.07
N LEU A 127 -7.38 -11.53 -4.28
CA LEU A 127 -7.26 -10.77 -3.03
C LEU A 127 -6.20 -11.29 -2.06
N PRO A 128 -6.02 -12.61 -1.85
CA PRO A 128 -4.95 -13.05 -0.96
C PRO A 128 -3.56 -12.61 -1.41
N ALA A 129 -3.29 -12.65 -2.69
CA ALA A 129 -2.00 -12.19 -3.22
C ALA A 129 -1.82 -10.69 -3.04
N TYR A 130 -2.86 -9.90 -3.34
CA TYR A 130 -2.81 -8.45 -3.12
C TYR A 130 -2.68 -8.11 -1.65
N GLY A 131 -3.40 -8.82 -0.77
CA GLY A 131 -3.29 -8.62 0.67
C GLY A 131 -1.86 -8.81 1.16
N ALA A 132 -1.22 -9.88 0.77
CA ALA A 132 0.17 -10.16 1.14
C ALA A 132 1.12 -9.08 0.61
N GLY A 133 1.00 -8.71 -0.66
CA GLY A 133 1.86 -7.70 -1.27
C GLY A 133 1.69 -6.31 -0.64
N ILE A 134 0.46 -5.91 -0.38
CA ILE A 134 0.17 -4.62 0.25
C ILE A 134 0.71 -4.59 1.68
N GLN A 135 0.54 -5.67 2.43
CA GLN A 135 1.10 -5.72 3.78
C GLN A 135 2.63 -5.61 3.78
N ILE A 136 3.31 -6.25 2.82
CA ILE A 136 4.75 -6.10 2.70
C ILE A 136 5.13 -4.63 2.50
N HIS A 137 4.40 -3.90 1.65
CA HIS A 137 4.64 -2.47 1.47
C HIS A 137 4.46 -1.67 2.76
N VAL A 138 3.39 -1.94 3.52
CA VAL A 138 3.14 -1.27 4.80
C VAL A 138 4.25 -1.59 5.81
N GLU A 139 4.70 -2.85 5.84
CA GLU A 139 5.81 -3.25 6.71
C GLU A 139 7.12 -2.60 6.29
N HIS A 140 7.38 -2.47 4.99
CA HIS A 140 8.55 -1.75 4.50
C HIS A 140 8.51 -0.28 4.90
N LEU A 141 7.33 0.35 4.86
CA LEU A 141 7.18 1.72 5.36
C LEU A 141 7.53 1.80 6.84
N ALA A 142 7.04 0.86 7.64
CA ALA A 142 7.34 0.82 9.07
C ALA A 142 8.85 0.61 9.32
N ASP A 143 9.48 -0.26 8.55
CA ASP A 143 10.93 -0.48 8.65
C ASP A 143 11.70 0.79 8.29
N TYR A 144 11.33 1.45 7.21
CA TYR A 144 11.95 2.70 6.77
C TYR A 144 11.81 3.80 7.84
N ILE A 145 10.61 3.99 8.38
CA ILE A 145 10.33 4.99 9.42
C ILE A 145 11.18 4.73 10.67
N SER A 146 11.39 3.45 11.01
CA SER A 146 12.15 3.05 12.20
C SER A 146 13.66 2.98 11.97
N GLY A 147 14.13 3.27 10.76
CA GLY A 147 15.55 3.19 10.42
C GLY A 147 16.10 1.78 10.32
N ARG A 148 15.23 0.79 10.17
CA ARG A 148 15.64 -0.62 10.00
C ARG A 148 15.80 -0.97 8.53
N GLU A 149 16.57 -2.03 8.26
CA GLU A 149 16.57 -2.62 6.94
C GLU A 149 15.19 -3.15 6.58
N LEU A 150 14.81 -3.04 5.31
CA LEU A 150 13.55 -3.58 4.85
C LEU A 150 13.56 -5.11 4.96
N ARG A 151 12.46 -5.68 5.44
CA ARG A 151 12.30 -7.13 5.57
C ARG A 151 12.44 -7.81 4.22
N ASN A 152 12.90 -9.06 4.27
CA ASN A 152 13.04 -9.87 3.05
C ASN A 152 11.65 -10.14 2.45
N VAL A 153 11.48 -9.78 1.18
CA VAL A 153 10.18 -9.90 0.49
C VAL A 153 9.74 -11.36 0.39
N GLU A 154 10.65 -12.23 -0.06
CA GLU A 154 10.31 -13.64 -0.26
C GLU A 154 9.92 -14.33 1.04
N ALA A 155 10.67 -14.08 2.11
CA ALA A 155 10.37 -14.66 3.42
C ALA A 155 8.99 -14.20 3.93
N ARG A 156 8.70 -12.90 3.81
CA ARG A 156 7.39 -12.38 4.24
C ARG A 156 6.26 -12.88 3.36
N TRP A 157 6.49 -12.96 2.06
CA TRP A 157 5.49 -13.51 1.14
C TRP A 157 5.10 -14.93 1.54
N ASN A 158 6.10 -15.77 1.83
CA ASN A 158 5.86 -17.16 2.20
C ASN A 158 5.09 -17.29 3.52
N GLU A 159 5.18 -16.30 4.40
CA GLU A 159 4.41 -16.26 5.65
C GLU A 159 3.01 -15.68 5.44
N LEU A 160 2.91 -14.59 4.69
CA LEU A 160 1.67 -13.81 4.57
C LEU A 160 0.67 -14.38 3.56
N PHE A 161 1.15 -14.90 2.44
CA PHE A 161 0.23 -15.41 1.43
C PHE A 161 -0.69 -16.50 1.96
N PRO A 162 -0.18 -17.54 2.65
CA PRO A 162 -1.07 -18.53 3.23
C PRO A 162 -2.01 -17.96 4.30
N ALA A 163 -1.55 -16.97 5.07
CA ALA A 163 -2.37 -16.33 6.10
C ALA A 163 -3.53 -15.58 5.47
N TYR A 164 -3.29 -14.84 4.39
CA TYR A 164 -4.36 -14.16 3.67
C TYR A 164 -5.29 -15.12 2.95
N ALA A 165 -4.74 -16.21 2.40
CA ALA A 165 -5.58 -17.25 1.76
C ALA A 165 -6.55 -17.90 2.76
N ALA A 166 -6.15 -17.99 4.01
CA ALA A 166 -6.99 -18.57 5.07
C ALA A 166 -8.00 -17.58 5.66
N LEU A 167 -7.83 -16.28 5.38
CA LEU A 167 -8.61 -15.22 6.04
C LEU A 167 -10.06 -15.16 5.59
N GLY A 168 -10.31 -15.45 4.33
CA GLY A 168 -11.64 -15.31 3.76
C GLY A 168 -11.96 -13.88 3.34
N VAL A 169 -12.99 -13.76 2.53
CA VAL A 169 -13.46 -12.48 1.97
C VAL A 169 -14.86 -12.21 2.53
N SER A 170 -15.05 -11.05 3.11
CA SER A 170 -16.34 -10.66 3.67
C SER A 170 -17.18 -9.82 2.70
#